data_c69c52f5c1b0d824b335c7ae74b19045
#
_entry.id   c69c52f5c1b0d824b335c7ae74b19045
#
_cell.length_a   1.000
_cell.length_b   1.000
_cell.length_c   1.000
_cell.angle_alpha   90.00
_cell.angle_beta   90.00
_cell.angle_gamma   90.00
#
_symmetry.space_group_name_H-M   'P 1'
#
loop_
_entity.id
_entity.type
_entity.pdbx_description
1 polymer ?
#
loop_
_entity_poly.entity_id
_entity_poly.type
_entity_poly.pdbx_seq_one_letter_code
_entity_poly.pdbx_strand_id
1 'polypeptide(L)' 'MGIEKYDDLARLVGEARTQYEEFINGKKIAATRARKALQDIKKLVQDARIEIQGIKRGPEAAGGAPPAPKPAP' A
#
# COMPACT_ATOMS: atom_id res chain seq x y z
N MET A 1 9.11 14.08 0.32
CA MET A 1 8.52 13.35 -0.16
C MET A 1 8.85 12.05 0.13
N GLY A 2 9.48 11.46 0.11
CA GLY A 2 9.71 10.13 0.34
C GLY A 2 9.37 9.65 1.68
N ILE A 3 10.05 10.02 2.66
CA ILE A 3 9.86 9.49 3.94
C ILE A 3 8.49 9.69 4.51
N GLU A 4 7.83 10.74 4.23
CA GLU A 4 6.53 10.94 4.78
C GLU A 4 5.55 9.93 4.29
N LYS A 5 5.80 9.40 3.10
CA LYS A 5 4.93 8.41 2.57
C LYS A 5 4.95 7.18 3.43
N TYR A 6 6.07 6.88 4.01
CA TYR A 6 6.15 5.69 4.85
C TYR A 6 5.47 5.92 6.18
N ASP A 7 5.47 7.14 6.67
CA ASP A 7 4.75 7.42 7.89
C ASP A 7 3.25 7.28 7.64
N ASP A 8 2.79 7.75 6.50
CA ASP A 8 1.40 7.61 6.17
C ASP A 8 1.04 6.14 6.02
N LEU A 9 1.94 5.38 5.43
CA LEU A 9 1.68 3.98 5.24
C LEU A 9 1.55 3.29 6.58
N ALA A 10 2.42 3.60 7.51
CA ALA A 10 2.35 2.97 8.81
C ALA A 10 1.04 3.32 9.49
N ARG A 11 0.58 4.55 9.34
CA ARG A 11 -0.64 4.93 9.96
C ARG A 11 -1.82 4.20 9.34
N LEU A 12 -1.80 4.06 8.03
CA LEU A 12 -2.88 3.36 7.37
C LEU A 12 -2.91 1.89 7.74
N VAL A 13 -1.74 1.31 7.90
CA VAL A 13 -1.69 -0.09 8.30
C VAL A 13 -2.30 -0.23 9.68
N GLY A 14 -2.00 0.71 10.57
CA GLY A 14 -2.57 0.64 11.90
C GLY A 14 -4.08 0.77 11.85
N GLU A 15 -4.60 1.63 10.98
CA GLU A 15 -6.02 1.78 10.87
C GLU A 15 -6.65 0.52 10.32
N ALA A 16 -6.04 -0.07 9.32
CA ALA A 16 -6.59 -1.27 8.76
C ALA A 16 -6.63 -2.37 9.81
N ARG A 17 -5.61 -2.44 10.62
CA ARG A 17 -5.59 -3.46 11.63
C ARG A 17 -6.68 -3.24 12.65
N THR A 18 -6.85 -2.01 13.08
CA THR A 18 -7.88 -1.71 14.06
C THR A 18 -9.26 -2.04 13.50
N GLN A 19 -9.51 -1.70 12.27
CA GLN A 19 -10.81 -1.98 11.70
C GLN A 19 -11.02 -3.47 11.54
N TYR A 20 -9.96 -4.18 11.24
CA TYR A 20 -10.09 -5.61 11.10
C TYR A 20 -10.43 -6.25 12.44
N GLU A 21 -9.82 -5.76 13.51
CA GLU A 21 -10.12 -6.31 14.81
C GLU A 21 -11.57 -6.03 15.18
N GLU A 22 -12.06 -4.87 14.86
CA GLU A 22 -13.43 -4.57 15.16
C GLU A 22 -14.37 -5.43 14.33
N PHE A 23 -13.97 -5.69 13.11
CA PHE A 23 -14.79 -6.54 12.27
C PHE A 23 -14.89 -7.94 12.86
N ILE A 24 -13.79 -8.46 13.31
CA ILE A 24 -13.80 -9.77 13.89
C ILE A 24 -14.62 -9.79 15.15
N ASN A 25 -14.67 -8.69 15.86
CA ASN A 25 -15.48 -8.64 17.07
C ASN A 25 -16.94 -8.39 16.78
N GLY A 26 -17.32 -8.38 15.55
CA GLY A 26 -18.74 -8.29 15.25
C GLY A 26 -19.22 -7.04 14.60
N LYS A 27 -18.33 -6.06 14.42
CA LYS A 27 -18.78 -4.84 13.84
C LYS A 27 -18.74 -4.92 12.35
N LYS A 28 -19.81 -5.17 11.70
CA LYS A 28 -19.77 -5.35 10.26
C LYS A 28 -19.33 -4.15 9.50
N ILE A 29 -19.66 -2.97 9.93
CA ILE A 29 -19.27 -1.84 9.15
C ILE A 29 -17.77 -1.68 9.13
N ALA A 30 -17.08 -2.27 10.09
CA ALA A 30 -15.64 -2.16 10.09
C ALA A 30 -15.02 -2.86 8.89
N ALA A 31 -15.72 -3.81 8.32
CA ALA A 31 -15.19 -4.49 7.14
C ALA A 31 -15.01 -3.50 6.00
N THR A 32 -15.98 -2.63 5.79
CA THR A 32 -15.88 -1.66 4.73
C THR A 32 -14.74 -0.69 5.02
N ARG A 33 -14.58 -0.32 6.28
CA ARG A 33 -13.53 0.59 6.61
C ARG A 33 -12.16 -0.05 6.44
N ALA A 34 -12.06 -1.33 6.79
CA ALA A 34 -10.80 -2.01 6.60
C ALA A 34 -10.44 -2.10 5.13
N ARG A 35 -11.44 -2.38 4.30
CA ARG A 35 -11.16 -2.48 2.90
C ARG A 35 -10.73 -1.14 2.32
N LYS A 36 -11.34 -0.07 2.80
CA LYS A 36 -10.96 1.22 2.29
C LYS A 36 -9.54 1.55 2.69
N ALA A 37 -9.17 1.26 3.92
CA ALA A 37 -7.81 1.50 4.37
C ALA A 37 -6.83 0.69 3.54
N LEU A 38 -7.19 -0.54 3.22
CA LEU A 38 -6.29 -1.36 2.44
C LEU A 38 -6.15 -0.82 1.02
N GLN A 39 -7.21 -0.25 0.48
CA GLN A 39 -7.09 0.35 -0.82
C GLN A 39 -6.18 1.55 -0.79
N ASP A 40 -6.26 2.34 0.25
CA ASP A 40 -5.39 3.49 0.37
C ASP A 40 -3.94 3.03 0.51
N ILE A 41 -3.72 1.94 1.22
CA ILE A 41 -2.40 1.39 1.35
C ILE A 41 -1.88 0.97 -0.02
N LYS A 42 -2.73 0.35 -0.80
CA LYS A 42 -2.31 -0.11 -2.10
C LYS A 42 -1.88 1.06 -2.97
N LYS A 43 -2.63 2.13 -2.95
CA LYS A 43 -2.26 3.27 -3.74
C LYS A 43 -0.95 3.86 -3.27
N LEU A 44 -0.78 3.97 -1.99
CA LEU A 44 0.42 4.55 -1.47
C LEU A 44 1.62 3.69 -1.79
N VAL A 45 1.47 2.39 -1.68
CA VAL A 45 2.55 1.50 -1.97
C VAL A 45 2.92 1.62 -3.44
N GLN A 46 1.93 1.74 -4.30
CA GLN A 46 2.21 1.84 -5.68
C GLN A 46 2.92 3.14 -5.98
N ASP A 47 2.52 4.23 -5.35
CA ASP A 47 3.20 5.49 -5.55
C ASP A 47 4.64 5.41 -5.07
N ALA A 48 4.87 4.72 -3.97
CA ALA A 48 6.22 4.59 -3.46
C ALA A 48 7.09 3.81 -4.45
N ARG A 49 6.51 2.78 -5.05
CA ARG A 49 7.30 2.03 -6.00
C ARG A 49 7.64 2.85 -7.22
N ILE A 50 6.68 3.63 -7.70
CA ILE A 50 6.94 4.46 -8.85
C ILE A 50 7.99 5.49 -8.51
N GLU A 51 7.95 6.00 -7.32
CA GLU A 51 8.91 6.97 -6.93
C GLU A 51 10.31 6.39 -6.92
N ILE A 52 10.45 5.22 -6.39
CA ILE A 52 11.74 4.58 -6.37
C ILE A 52 12.23 4.31 -7.76
N GLN A 53 11.34 3.85 -8.63
CA GLN A 53 11.75 3.60 -9.97
C GLN A 53 12.18 4.89 -10.65
N GLY A 54 11.50 5.97 -10.35
CA GLY A 54 11.89 7.22 -10.96
C GLY A 54 13.26 7.65 -10.54
N ILE A 55 13.55 7.47 -9.28
CA ILE A 55 14.84 7.87 -8.83
C ILE A 55 15.88 6.99 -9.40
N LYS A 56 15.76 5.69 -9.38
CA LYS A 56 16.74 4.84 -9.88
C LYS A 56 16.61 4.76 -11.31
N ARG A 57 15.77 5.31 -12.05
CA ARG A 57 15.64 5.13 -13.35
C ARG A 57 16.80 5.36 -14.08
N GLY A 58 17.53 5.62 -14.20
CA GLY A 58 18.60 5.70 -15.00
C GLY A 58 18.38 4.99 -16.19
N PRO A 59 19.29 4.93 -16.96
CA PRO A 59 19.14 4.28 -18.21
C PRO A 59 18.85 2.85 -18.06
N GLU A 60 19.37 2.24 -17.14
CA GLU A 60 19.15 0.89 -17.09
C GLU A 60 17.83 0.63 -16.55
N ALA A 61 17.27 1.42 -15.91
CA ALA A 61 16.03 1.07 -15.36
C ALA A 61 15.12 0.63 -16.40
N ALA A 62 15.24 1.12 -17.46
CA ALA A 62 14.36 0.75 -18.45
C ALA A 62 14.31 -0.66 -18.62
N GLY A 63 15.32 -1.20 -18.71
CA GLY A 63 15.25 -2.56 -19.00
C GLY A 63 14.67 -3.31 -17.93
N GLY A 64 14.81 -2.93 -16.88
CA GLY A 64 14.41 -3.76 -15.88
C GLY A 64 13.03 -3.88 -15.67
N ALA A 65 12.31 -3.67 -16.41
CA ALA A 65 11.02 -3.78 -16.18
C ALA A 65 10.69 -4.93 -15.47
N PRO A 66 10.32 -4.96 -14.49
CA PRO A 66 10.09 -6.05 -13.75
C PRO A 66 8.83 -6.58 -14.00
N PRO A 67 8.64 -7.49 -13.82
CA PRO A 67 7.63 -8.19 -14.09
C PRO A 67 6.66 -8.00 -13.10
N ALA A 68 5.74 -7.95 -13.27
CA ALA A 68 4.84 -7.79 -12.38
C ALA A 68 4.48 -8.94 -11.74
N PRO A 69 4.36 -9.05 -10.86
CA PRO A 69 4.20 -10.17 -10.11
C PRO A 69 2.85 -10.49 -10.08
N LYS A 70 2.42 -11.10 -9.95
CA LYS A 70 1.31 -11.46 -9.95
C LYS A 70 0.76 -11.77 -8.83
N PRO A 71 0.06 -11.72 -8.46
CA PRO A 71 -0.51 -11.83 -7.34
C PRO A 71 -1.19 -12.95 -7.23
N ALA A 72 -1.36 -13.43 -6.82
CA ALA A 72 -1.86 -14.44 -6.71
C ALA A 72 -2.80 -14.67 -6.12
N PRO A 73 -3.41 -14.97 -5.81
CA PRO A 73 -4.28 -15.30 -5.22
C PRO A 73 -4.60 -15.81 -4.70
#